data_c486fffb6276177bdc4815356f4889aa
#
_entry.id   c486fffb6276177bdc4815356f4889aa
#
_cell.length_a   1.000
_cell.length_b   1.000
_cell.length_c   1.000
_cell.angle_alpha   90.00
_cell.angle_beta   90.00
_cell.angle_gamma   90.00
#
_symmetry.space_group_name_H-M   'P 1'
#
loop_
_entity.id
_entity.type
_entity.pdbx_description
1 polymer ?
#
loop_
_entity_poly.entity_id
_entity_poly.type
_entity_poly.pdbx_seq_one_letter_code
_entity_poly.pdbx_strand_id
1 'polypeptide(L)'
;MRASECAESKALKGRRGKEGGMRITQENSILLVIDFQERLMPAINEGDEVEKNAARLVAGCGLLGVPMIATEQYPKGLGPTRKAIREALRQARIIAKTSFNALDEPEVGDFVKNALRLHVIICGVESHICVLQTALAVKSIGFVPVIAADCVGSRKPQDREFALRRAENEGMILSTHEALLYEIMKDSGHPAFKEISKLIK
;
A
#
# COMPACT_ATOMS: atom_id res chain seq x y z
N MET A 1 -18.66 -6.18 -23.65
CA MET A 1 -18.05 -5.51 -22.48
C MET A 1 -18.72 -5.80 -21.13
N ARG A 2 -20.02 -6.02 -21.01
CA ARG A 2 -20.70 -6.27 -19.70
C ARG A 2 -20.62 -7.71 -19.14
N ALA A 3 -20.32 -8.72 -19.93
CA ALA A 3 -20.31 -10.12 -19.49
C ALA A 3 -18.99 -10.53 -18.77
N SER A 4 -17.85 -9.95 -19.15
CA SER A 4 -16.56 -10.22 -18.52
C SER A 4 -16.45 -9.59 -17.11
N GLU A 5 -16.96 -8.38 -16.93
CA GLU A 5 -16.98 -7.69 -15.63
C GLU A 5 -17.84 -8.43 -14.58
N CYS A 6 -18.94 -9.06 -15.04
CA CYS A 6 -19.81 -9.84 -14.16
C CYS A 6 -19.18 -11.18 -13.73
N ALA A 7 -18.36 -11.79 -14.58
CA ALA A 7 -17.65 -13.04 -14.28
C ALA A 7 -16.49 -12.81 -13.30
N GLU A 8 -15.75 -11.73 -13.46
CA GLU A 8 -14.64 -11.35 -12.55
C GLU A 8 -15.15 -10.97 -11.16
N SER A 9 -16.25 -10.20 -11.10
CA SER A 9 -16.91 -9.88 -9.82
C SER A 9 -17.45 -11.14 -9.09
N LYS A 10 -17.92 -12.15 -9.83
CA LYS A 10 -18.34 -13.45 -9.26
C LYS A 10 -17.16 -14.29 -8.79
N ALA A 11 -16.03 -14.26 -9.48
CA ALA A 11 -14.81 -14.97 -9.08
C ALA A 11 -14.23 -14.39 -7.77
N LEU A 12 -14.25 -13.07 -7.59
CA LEU A 12 -13.86 -12.41 -6.34
C LEU A 12 -14.83 -12.67 -5.18
N LYS A 13 -16.15 -12.69 -5.46
CA LYS A 13 -17.18 -13.05 -4.46
C LYS A 13 -17.10 -14.51 -4.02
N GLY A 14 -16.75 -15.43 -4.91
CA GLY A 14 -16.58 -16.85 -4.59
C GLY A 14 -15.37 -17.17 -3.70
N ARG A 15 -14.38 -16.27 -3.65
CA ARG A 15 -13.21 -16.37 -2.76
C ARG A 15 -13.47 -15.91 -1.33
N ARG A 16 -14.54 -15.14 -1.07
CA ARG A 16 -14.95 -14.74 0.29
C ARG A 16 -15.48 -15.90 1.16
N GLY A 17 -15.71 -17.07 0.58
CA GLY A 17 -16.35 -18.21 1.23
C GLY A 17 -15.46 -19.40 1.59
N LYS A 18 -14.13 -19.34 1.39
CA LYS A 18 -13.23 -20.43 1.79
C LYS A 18 -12.21 -19.89 2.80
N GLU A 19 -12.28 -20.43 4.01
CA GLU A 19 -11.41 -20.35 5.18
C GLU A 19 -10.10 -19.56 4.97
N GLY A 20 -10.10 -18.28 5.41
CA GLY A 20 -8.93 -17.38 5.34
C GLY A 20 -9.25 -15.90 5.08
N GLY A 21 -10.52 -15.50 5.15
CA GLY A 21 -11.03 -14.23 4.63
C GLY A 21 -10.62 -12.96 5.36
N MET A 22 -10.00 -13.00 6.54
CA MET A 22 -9.61 -11.81 7.29
C MET A 22 -8.08 -11.65 7.45
N ARG A 23 -7.32 -12.74 7.43
CA ARG A 23 -5.87 -12.70 7.63
C ARG A 23 -5.14 -12.25 6.36
N ILE A 24 -4.24 -11.28 6.52
CA ILE A 24 -3.37 -10.80 5.45
C ILE A 24 -2.19 -11.77 5.31
N THR A 25 -1.97 -12.29 4.09
CA THR A 25 -0.91 -13.26 3.81
C THR A 25 -0.13 -12.86 2.57
N GLN A 26 1.03 -13.49 2.36
CA GLN A 26 1.83 -13.29 1.14
C GLN A 26 1.01 -13.56 -0.12
N GLU A 27 0.20 -14.62 -0.11
CA GLU A 27 -0.53 -15.09 -1.29
C GLU A 27 -1.73 -14.22 -1.65
N ASN A 28 -2.27 -13.46 -0.68
CA ASN A 28 -3.49 -12.68 -0.86
C ASN A 28 -3.28 -11.15 -0.78
N SER A 29 -2.04 -10.67 -0.70
CA SER A 29 -1.75 -9.25 -0.60
C SER A 29 -0.77 -8.72 -1.64
N ILE A 30 -0.92 -7.45 -1.99
CA ILE A 30 0.02 -6.62 -2.76
C ILE A 30 0.28 -5.33 -2.01
N LEU A 31 1.37 -4.61 -2.36
CA LEU A 31 1.72 -3.33 -1.76
C LEU A 31 1.72 -2.21 -2.81
N LEU A 32 0.99 -1.13 -2.53
CA LEU A 32 1.06 0.15 -3.24
C LEU A 32 1.83 1.17 -2.41
N VAL A 33 2.89 1.73 -2.99
CA VAL A 33 3.76 2.73 -2.37
C VAL A 33 3.54 4.07 -3.05
N ILE A 34 2.95 5.06 -2.36
CA ILE A 34 2.41 6.27 -2.97
C ILE A 34 3.26 7.49 -2.65
N ASP A 35 3.91 8.07 -3.66
CA ASP A 35 4.43 9.43 -3.74
C ASP A 35 5.45 9.85 -2.65
N PHE A 36 6.34 8.98 -2.21
CA PHE A 36 7.44 9.32 -1.29
C PHE A 36 8.54 10.11 -2.00
N GLN A 37 8.28 11.37 -2.37
CA GLN A 37 9.15 12.16 -3.24
C GLN A 37 9.97 13.21 -2.50
N GLU A 38 11.16 13.54 -3.07
CA GLU A 38 12.16 14.39 -2.45
C GLU A 38 11.65 15.78 -2.03
N ARG A 39 10.80 16.41 -2.87
CA ARG A 39 10.28 17.76 -2.60
C ARG A 39 8.97 17.76 -1.80
N LEU A 40 8.31 16.61 -1.69
CA LEU A 40 7.06 16.48 -0.94
C LEU A 40 7.31 16.09 0.53
N MET A 41 8.18 15.12 0.76
CA MET A 41 8.45 14.58 2.10
C MET A 41 8.90 15.62 3.14
N PRO A 42 9.72 16.64 2.82
CA PRO A 42 10.11 17.66 3.81
C PRO A 42 8.93 18.49 4.38
N ALA A 43 7.81 18.54 3.68
CA ALA A 43 6.60 19.23 4.15
C ALA A 43 5.67 18.34 5.00
N ILE A 44 5.90 17.03 5.03
CA ILE A 44 5.06 16.07 5.76
C ILE A 44 5.39 16.12 7.25
N ASN A 45 4.36 16.24 8.08
CA ASN A 45 4.54 16.14 9.53
C ASN A 45 5.10 14.76 9.91
N GLU A 46 6.16 14.74 10.71
CA GLU A 46 6.90 13.52 11.07
C GLU A 46 7.36 12.69 9.85
N GLY A 47 7.64 13.39 8.73
CA GLY A 47 7.92 12.77 7.43
C GLY A 47 9.09 11.78 7.45
N ASP A 48 10.14 12.04 8.22
CA ASP A 48 11.28 11.12 8.34
C ASP A 48 10.91 9.81 9.03
N GLU A 49 10.05 9.84 10.06
CA GLU A 49 9.57 8.61 10.73
C GLU A 49 8.59 7.84 9.83
N VAL A 50 7.70 8.54 9.14
CA VAL A 50 6.79 7.94 8.13
C VAL A 50 7.60 7.26 7.03
N GLU A 51 8.64 7.92 6.49
CA GLU A 51 9.53 7.34 5.47
C GLU A 51 10.28 6.11 5.99
N LYS A 52 10.82 6.18 7.20
CA LYS A 52 11.55 5.09 7.83
C LYS A 52 10.66 3.85 8.01
N ASN A 53 9.46 4.03 8.54
CA ASN A 53 8.50 2.93 8.71
C ASN A 53 8.04 2.36 7.35
N ALA A 54 7.79 3.22 6.37
CA ALA A 54 7.47 2.79 5.02
C ALA A 54 8.62 2.02 4.36
N ALA A 55 9.87 2.46 4.51
CA ALA A 55 11.03 1.75 4.00
C ALA A 55 11.16 0.34 4.62
N ARG A 56 10.89 0.21 5.93
CA ARG A 56 10.83 -1.09 6.62
C ARG A 56 9.71 -1.98 6.07
N LEU A 57 8.50 -1.42 5.89
CA LEU A 57 7.38 -2.16 5.29
C LEU A 57 7.72 -2.65 3.89
N VAL A 58 8.24 -1.77 3.02
CA VAL A 58 8.61 -2.10 1.64
C VAL A 58 9.69 -3.18 1.59
N ALA A 59 10.77 -3.02 2.38
CA ALA A 59 11.84 -4.00 2.44
C ALA A 59 11.34 -5.35 2.98
N GLY A 60 10.54 -5.35 4.04
CA GLY A 60 9.94 -6.54 4.61
C GLY A 60 8.99 -7.26 3.67
N CYS A 61 8.14 -6.52 2.96
CA CYS A 61 7.28 -7.07 1.90
C CYS A 61 8.12 -7.70 0.78
N GLY A 62 9.24 -7.08 0.41
CA GLY A 62 10.18 -7.67 -0.55
C GLY A 62 10.81 -8.98 -0.08
N LEU A 63 11.20 -9.09 1.20
CA LEU A 63 11.70 -10.33 1.82
C LEU A 63 10.64 -11.42 1.86
N LEU A 64 9.38 -11.05 2.04
CA LEU A 64 8.23 -11.96 2.08
C LEU A 64 7.65 -12.27 0.68
N GLY A 65 8.21 -11.72 -0.39
CA GLY A 65 7.74 -11.97 -1.76
C GLY A 65 6.36 -11.38 -2.07
N VAL A 66 5.95 -10.33 -1.37
CA VAL A 66 4.73 -9.57 -1.67
C VAL A 66 4.97 -8.70 -2.91
N PRO A 67 4.19 -8.83 -3.99
CA PRO A 67 4.33 -7.97 -5.16
C PRO A 67 4.03 -6.51 -4.83
N MET A 68 4.79 -5.59 -5.43
CA MET A 68 4.66 -4.18 -5.15
C MET A 68 4.82 -3.30 -6.39
N ILE A 69 4.21 -2.13 -6.35
CA ILE A 69 4.36 -1.05 -7.32
C ILE A 69 4.36 0.29 -6.59
N ALA A 70 5.10 1.26 -7.11
CA ALA A 70 5.16 2.60 -6.55
C ALA A 70 4.68 3.66 -7.55
N THR A 71 4.34 4.85 -7.03
CA THR A 71 3.96 5.99 -7.85
C THR A 71 4.79 7.23 -7.51
N GLU A 72 4.89 8.13 -8.50
CA GLU A 72 5.44 9.48 -8.38
C GLU A 72 4.44 10.50 -8.93
N GLN A 73 3.95 11.38 -8.06
CA GLN A 73 3.08 12.49 -8.45
C GLN A 73 3.91 13.57 -9.15
N TYR A 74 3.59 13.87 -10.41
CA TYR A 74 4.22 14.95 -11.19
C TYR A 74 5.74 15.07 -10.91
N PRO A 75 6.56 14.07 -11.28
CA PRO A 75 7.96 14.00 -10.86
C PRO A 75 8.83 15.18 -11.35
N LYS A 76 8.43 15.86 -12.43
CA LYS A 76 9.09 17.10 -12.87
C LYS A 76 9.01 18.21 -11.81
N GLY A 77 7.91 18.27 -11.05
CA GLY A 77 7.70 19.25 -9.98
C GLY A 77 8.15 18.75 -8.61
N LEU A 78 7.81 17.52 -8.23
CA LEU A 78 8.05 16.99 -6.89
C LEU A 78 9.35 16.19 -6.73
N GLY A 79 10.07 15.96 -7.82
CA GLY A 79 11.30 15.20 -7.83
C GLY A 79 11.06 13.69 -7.82
N PRO A 80 12.13 12.90 -7.79
CA PRO A 80 12.05 11.45 -7.73
C PRO A 80 11.70 10.94 -6.33
N THR A 81 11.38 9.65 -6.25
CA THR A 81 11.20 8.92 -4.99
C THR A 81 12.46 9.01 -4.12
N ARG A 82 12.28 9.23 -2.82
CA ARG A 82 13.34 9.30 -1.80
C ARG A 82 14.20 8.04 -1.82
N LYS A 83 15.50 8.23 -1.57
CA LYS A 83 16.52 7.18 -1.69
C LYS A 83 16.20 5.94 -0.86
N ALA A 84 15.80 6.10 0.39
CA ALA A 84 15.48 4.96 1.28
C ALA A 84 14.37 4.08 0.73
N ILE A 85 13.29 4.68 0.22
CA ILE A 85 12.18 3.96 -0.40
C ILE A 85 12.61 3.31 -1.71
N ARG A 86 13.37 4.01 -2.56
CA ARG A 86 13.85 3.48 -3.84
C ARG A 86 14.74 2.25 -3.66
N GLU A 87 15.65 2.28 -2.68
CA GLU A 87 16.50 1.14 -2.36
C GLU A 87 15.68 -0.06 -1.83
N ALA A 88 14.65 0.21 -1.01
CA ALA A 88 13.75 -0.82 -0.51
C ALA A 88 12.89 -1.45 -1.61
N LEU A 89 12.45 -0.67 -2.59
CA LEU A 89 11.66 -1.12 -3.74
C LEU A 89 12.42 -2.09 -4.67
N ARG A 90 13.77 -2.02 -4.68
CA ARG A 90 14.62 -2.85 -5.55
C ARG A 90 14.23 -2.71 -7.04
N GLN A 91 13.61 -3.75 -7.62
CA GLN A 91 13.20 -3.79 -9.03
C GLN A 91 11.70 -3.49 -9.25
N ALA A 92 10.97 -3.10 -8.21
CA ALA A 92 9.57 -2.73 -8.36
C ALA A 92 9.42 -1.51 -9.28
N ARG A 93 8.38 -1.51 -10.11
CA ARG A 93 8.13 -0.40 -11.03
C ARG A 93 7.68 0.84 -10.28
N ILE A 94 8.11 2.00 -10.76
CA ILE A 94 7.68 3.32 -10.28
C ILE A 94 6.97 3.99 -11.46
N ILE A 95 5.71 4.37 -11.28
CA ILE A 95 4.84 4.93 -12.32
C ILE A 95 4.60 6.41 -12.02
N ALA A 96 4.92 7.26 -12.99
CA ALA A 96 4.60 8.68 -12.90
C ALA A 96 3.09 8.90 -13.12
N LYS A 97 2.49 9.78 -12.32
CA LYS A 97 1.06 10.12 -12.41
C LYS A 97 0.80 11.61 -12.25
N THR A 98 -0.33 12.06 -12.74
CA THR A 98 -0.88 13.40 -12.48
C THR A 98 -2.18 13.34 -11.69
N SER A 99 -2.93 12.26 -11.79
CA SER A 99 -4.12 11.97 -10.99
C SER A 99 -3.76 11.78 -9.50
N PHE A 100 -4.66 12.13 -8.59
CA PHE A 100 -4.46 11.83 -7.16
C PHE A 100 -4.76 10.37 -6.85
N ASN A 101 -5.79 9.80 -7.46
CA ASN A 101 -6.06 8.39 -7.40
C ASN A 101 -5.03 7.62 -8.26
N ALA A 102 -4.22 6.77 -7.64
CA ALA A 102 -3.21 6.00 -8.37
C ALA A 102 -3.81 5.00 -9.38
N LEU A 103 -5.03 4.51 -9.14
CA LEU A 103 -5.68 3.57 -10.05
C LEU A 103 -6.14 4.20 -11.38
N ASP A 104 -6.15 5.53 -11.48
CA ASP A 104 -6.44 6.22 -12.75
C ASP A 104 -5.29 6.08 -13.76
N GLU A 105 -4.10 5.67 -13.28
CA GLU A 105 -3.01 5.25 -14.16
C GLU A 105 -3.22 3.77 -14.56
N PRO A 106 -3.37 3.49 -15.87
CA PRO A 106 -3.68 2.14 -16.35
C PRO A 106 -2.73 1.06 -15.83
N GLU A 107 -1.42 1.34 -15.78
CA GLU A 107 -0.42 0.38 -15.30
C GLU A 107 -0.60 0.01 -13.82
N VAL A 108 -1.03 0.95 -12.97
CA VAL A 108 -1.33 0.68 -11.56
C VAL A 108 -2.64 -0.07 -11.41
N GLY A 109 -3.68 0.37 -12.14
CA GLY A 109 -4.98 -0.30 -12.16
C GLY A 109 -4.88 -1.76 -12.62
N ASP A 110 -4.12 -2.01 -13.68
CA ASP A 110 -3.88 -3.35 -14.20
C ASP A 110 -3.04 -4.20 -13.24
N PHE A 111 -2.03 -3.62 -12.59
CA PHE A 111 -1.26 -4.31 -11.56
C PHE A 111 -2.17 -4.81 -10.42
N VAL A 112 -3.07 -3.96 -9.92
CA VAL A 112 -4.01 -4.34 -8.84
C VAL A 112 -4.96 -5.44 -9.29
N LYS A 113 -5.58 -5.30 -10.47
CA LYS A 113 -6.56 -6.26 -10.98
C LYS A 113 -5.93 -7.61 -11.32
N ASN A 114 -4.78 -7.60 -12.00
CA ASN A 114 -4.12 -8.81 -12.50
C ASN A 114 -3.36 -9.58 -11.40
N ALA A 115 -3.05 -8.94 -10.26
CA ALA A 115 -2.47 -9.64 -9.13
C ALA A 115 -3.37 -10.73 -8.55
N LEU A 116 -4.70 -10.61 -8.74
CA LEU A 116 -5.73 -11.53 -8.22
C LEU A 116 -5.61 -11.75 -6.70
N ARG A 117 -5.17 -10.75 -5.96
CA ARG A 117 -4.91 -10.75 -4.51
C ARG A 117 -5.87 -9.80 -3.82
N LEU A 118 -6.59 -10.29 -2.82
CA LEU A 118 -7.70 -9.59 -2.19
C LEU A 118 -7.28 -8.30 -1.47
N HIS A 119 -6.16 -8.34 -0.72
CA HIS A 119 -5.72 -7.23 0.11
C HIS A 119 -4.74 -6.33 -0.64
N VAL A 120 -5.01 -5.04 -0.63
CA VAL A 120 -4.12 -4.01 -1.17
C VAL A 120 -3.58 -3.19 -0.01
N ILE A 121 -2.35 -3.49 0.40
CA ILE A 121 -1.65 -2.74 1.43
C ILE A 121 -1.22 -1.40 0.82
N ILE A 122 -1.44 -0.30 1.52
CA ILE A 122 -1.18 1.05 1.03
C ILE A 122 -0.34 1.80 2.06
N CYS A 123 0.78 2.38 1.61
CA CYS A 123 1.58 3.35 2.35
C CYS A 123 1.87 4.55 1.45
N GLY A 124 2.13 5.73 2.03
CA GLY A 124 2.44 6.90 1.21
C GLY A 124 1.94 8.23 1.72
N VAL A 125 2.05 9.24 0.89
CA VAL A 125 1.64 10.61 1.15
C VAL A 125 0.86 11.24 -0.03
N GLU A 126 -0.05 12.20 0.18
CA GLU A 126 -0.57 12.56 1.50
C GLU A 126 -1.76 11.68 1.85
N SER A 127 -1.90 11.36 3.13
CA SER A 127 -2.96 10.46 3.65
C SER A 127 -4.35 10.86 3.18
N HIS A 128 -4.67 12.17 3.22
CA HIS A 128 -5.99 12.72 2.92
C HIS A 128 -6.23 13.01 1.42
N ILE A 129 -5.21 12.86 0.59
CA ILE A 129 -5.29 13.11 -0.85
C ILE A 129 -5.06 11.81 -1.61
N CYS A 130 -3.81 11.51 -2.02
CA CYS A 130 -3.51 10.39 -2.90
C CYS A 130 -3.81 9.04 -2.24
N VAL A 131 -3.44 8.87 -0.96
CA VAL A 131 -3.66 7.62 -0.23
C VAL A 131 -5.15 7.31 -0.10
N LEU A 132 -5.94 8.25 0.43
CA LEU A 132 -7.37 8.02 0.67
C LEU A 132 -8.14 7.83 -0.63
N GLN A 133 -7.89 8.65 -1.66
CA GLN A 133 -8.57 8.50 -2.95
C GLN A 133 -8.25 7.15 -3.61
N THR A 134 -6.99 6.72 -3.55
CA THR A 134 -6.58 5.40 -4.04
C THR A 134 -7.24 4.28 -3.25
N ALA A 135 -7.29 4.37 -1.92
CA ALA A 135 -7.94 3.35 -1.09
C ALA A 135 -9.45 3.24 -1.37
N LEU A 136 -10.14 4.38 -1.57
CA LEU A 136 -11.55 4.39 -1.98
C LEU A 136 -11.75 3.73 -3.34
N ALA A 137 -10.87 4.00 -4.31
CA ALA A 137 -10.92 3.39 -5.63
C ALA A 137 -10.66 1.87 -5.57
N VAL A 138 -9.66 1.43 -4.79
CA VAL A 138 -9.39 0.00 -4.51
C VAL A 138 -10.64 -0.69 -3.98
N LYS A 139 -11.30 -0.08 -2.99
CA LYS A 139 -12.55 -0.62 -2.41
C LYS A 139 -13.67 -0.70 -3.44
N SER A 140 -13.84 0.35 -4.26
CA SER A 140 -14.92 0.44 -5.25
C SER A 140 -14.86 -0.66 -6.32
N ILE A 141 -13.67 -1.17 -6.63
CA ILE A 141 -13.46 -2.28 -7.56
C ILE A 141 -13.45 -3.66 -6.89
N GLY A 142 -13.81 -3.73 -5.60
CA GLY A 142 -14.06 -4.99 -4.88
C GLY A 142 -12.87 -5.58 -4.13
N PHE A 143 -11.75 -4.88 -4.04
CA PHE A 143 -10.62 -5.28 -3.21
C PHE A 143 -10.74 -4.73 -1.78
N VAL A 144 -9.89 -5.21 -0.88
CA VAL A 144 -9.84 -4.78 0.52
C VAL A 144 -8.61 -3.89 0.73
N PRO A 145 -8.79 -2.56 0.88
CA PRO A 145 -7.68 -1.68 1.21
C PRO A 145 -7.23 -1.90 2.65
N VAL A 146 -5.91 -1.98 2.83
CA VAL A 146 -5.23 -2.09 4.13
C VAL A 146 -4.26 -0.93 4.25
N ILE A 147 -4.53 0.04 5.10
CA ILE A 147 -3.67 1.21 5.27
C ILE A 147 -2.68 0.93 6.39
N ALA A 148 -1.38 1.00 6.07
CA ALA A 148 -0.32 0.98 7.07
C ALA A 148 -0.26 2.36 7.74
N ALA A 149 -0.97 2.52 8.88
CA ALA A 149 -1.27 3.80 9.48
C ALA A 149 -0.02 4.60 9.92
N ASP A 150 1.04 3.92 10.29
CA ASP A 150 2.33 4.50 10.66
C ASP A 150 3.29 4.72 9.46
N CYS A 151 2.84 4.33 8.27
CA CYS A 151 3.52 4.54 6.99
C CYS A 151 2.78 5.52 6.08
N VAL A 152 1.81 6.29 6.62
CA VAL A 152 1.11 7.34 5.89
C VAL A 152 1.20 8.66 6.63
N GLY A 153 1.36 9.75 5.89
CA GLY A 153 1.55 11.08 6.44
C GLY A 153 0.79 12.15 5.68
N SER A 154 0.63 13.31 6.31
CA SER A 154 0.11 14.54 5.70
C SER A 154 0.87 15.74 6.25
N ARG A 155 0.84 16.88 5.55
CA ARG A 155 1.46 18.13 6.00
C ARG A 155 0.90 18.59 7.35
N LYS A 156 -0.41 18.37 7.59
CA LYS A 156 -1.07 18.69 8.86
C LYS A 156 -1.46 17.39 9.57
N PRO A 157 -1.16 17.24 10.88
CA PRO A 157 -1.57 16.07 11.65
C PRO A 157 -3.07 15.80 11.60
N GLN A 158 -3.88 16.87 11.67
CA GLN A 158 -5.34 16.75 11.59
C GLN A 158 -5.82 16.14 10.27
N ASP A 159 -5.22 16.49 9.13
CA ASP A 159 -5.60 15.95 7.84
C ASP A 159 -5.32 14.43 7.77
N ARG A 160 -4.20 13.99 8.38
CA ARG A 160 -3.88 12.56 8.54
C ARG A 160 -4.93 11.86 9.41
N GLU A 161 -5.27 12.45 10.56
CA GLU A 161 -6.25 11.90 11.49
C GLU A 161 -7.62 11.73 10.82
N PHE A 162 -8.12 12.77 10.16
CA PHE A 162 -9.41 12.71 9.45
C PHE A 162 -9.39 11.70 8.31
N ALA A 163 -8.28 11.56 7.58
CA ALA A 163 -8.13 10.57 6.53
C ALA A 163 -8.24 9.14 7.07
N LEU A 164 -7.52 8.82 8.15
CA LEU A 164 -7.55 7.50 8.78
C LEU A 164 -8.93 7.20 9.38
N ARG A 165 -9.55 8.16 10.07
CA ARG A 165 -10.91 8.02 10.60
C ARG A 165 -11.93 7.77 9.49
N ARG A 166 -11.83 8.48 8.37
CA ARG A 166 -12.69 8.24 7.22
C ARG A 166 -12.45 6.85 6.63
N ALA A 167 -11.21 6.44 6.48
CA ALA A 167 -10.88 5.11 5.97
C ALA A 167 -11.50 4.00 6.85
N GLU A 168 -11.40 4.12 8.17
CA GLU A 168 -12.00 3.20 9.14
C GLU A 168 -13.53 3.18 9.01
N ASN A 169 -14.19 4.34 8.96
CA ASN A 169 -15.64 4.45 8.77
C ASN A 169 -16.11 3.86 7.44
N GLU A 170 -15.26 3.89 6.41
CA GLU A 170 -15.49 3.22 5.13
C GLU A 170 -15.23 1.70 5.21
N GLY A 171 -14.86 1.15 6.37
CA GLY A 171 -14.60 -0.27 6.57
C GLY A 171 -13.29 -0.75 5.95
N MET A 172 -12.31 0.12 5.81
CA MET A 172 -10.94 -0.25 5.44
C MET A 172 -10.19 -0.79 6.66
N ILE A 173 -9.21 -1.64 6.43
CA ILE A 173 -8.36 -2.17 7.51
C ILE A 173 -7.25 -1.15 7.80
N LEU A 174 -7.09 -0.78 9.07
CA LEU A 174 -5.93 -0.02 9.53
C LEU A 174 -4.99 -0.96 10.30
N SER A 175 -3.70 -0.87 10.02
CA SER A 175 -2.66 -1.66 10.68
C SER A 175 -1.35 -0.88 10.74
N THR A 176 -0.29 -1.44 11.31
CA THR A 176 1.05 -0.87 11.34
C THR A 176 2.01 -1.71 10.49
N HIS A 177 3.16 -1.13 10.10
CA HIS A 177 4.16 -1.87 9.32
C HIS A 177 4.60 -3.15 10.04
N GLU A 178 4.87 -3.07 11.34
CA GLU A 178 5.30 -4.21 12.14
C GLU A 178 4.22 -5.29 12.20
N ALA A 179 2.98 -4.91 12.54
CA ALA A 179 1.87 -5.85 12.63
C ALA A 179 1.62 -6.57 11.29
N LEU A 180 1.65 -5.83 10.16
CA LEU A 180 1.51 -6.40 8.82
C LEU A 180 2.62 -7.39 8.48
N LEU A 181 3.88 -7.04 8.75
CA LEU A 181 5.00 -7.94 8.44
C LEU A 181 4.94 -9.24 9.25
N TYR A 182 4.59 -9.18 10.54
CA TYR A 182 4.42 -10.37 11.37
C TYR A 182 3.17 -11.18 10.98
N GLU A 183 2.07 -10.53 10.61
CA GLU A 183 0.87 -11.22 10.15
C GLU A 183 1.12 -11.99 8.85
N ILE A 184 1.78 -11.36 7.87
CA ILE A 184 2.13 -11.97 6.57
C ILE A 184 3.12 -13.14 6.78
N MET A 185 4.09 -12.97 7.66
CA MET A 185 5.12 -13.96 7.97
C MET A 185 4.55 -15.19 8.70
N LYS A 186 3.49 -15.04 9.48
CA LYS A 186 2.72 -16.05 10.23
C LYS A 186 3.40 -16.56 11.50
N ASP A 187 4.64 -17.01 11.46
CA ASP A 187 5.33 -17.63 12.61
C ASP A 187 6.85 -17.38 12.59
N SER A 188 7.48 -17.64 13.72
CA SER A 188 8.92 -17.44 13.93
C SER A 188 9.82 -18.49 13.24
N GLY A 189 9.25 -19.55 12.71
CA GLY A 189 9.96 -20.54 11.87
C GLY A 189 10.15 -20.12 10.43
N HIS A 190 9.53 -18.99 10.02
CA HIS A 190 9.64 -18.49 8.66
C HIS A 190 11.10 -18.14 8.31
N PRO A 191 11.62 -18.52 7.10
CA PRO A 191 13.02 -18.25 6.72
C PRO A 191 13.45 -16.78 6.85
N ALA A 192 12.56 -15.84 6.58
CA ALA A 192 12.83 -14.41 6.69
C ALA A 192 12.73 -13.84 8.13
N PHE A 193 12.40 -14.64 9.15
CA PHE A 193 12.15 -14.16 10.51
C PHE A 193 13.29 -13.31 11.07
N LYS A 194 14.53 -13.82 10.98
CA LYS A 194 15.72 -13.13 11.51
C LYS A 194 15.96 -11.78 10.84
N GLU A 195 15.77 -11.71 9.53
CA GLU A 195 15.97 -10.49 8.75
C GLU A 195 14.88 -9.46 9.04
N ILE A 196 13.62 -9.88 9.11
CA ILE A 196 12.49 -9.00 9.46
C ILE A 196 12.62 -8.49 10.90
N SER A 197 12.93 -9.37 11.87
CA SER A 197 13.18 -8.97 13.26
C SER A 197 14.31 -7.93 13.40
N LYS A 198 15.36 -8.03 12.56
CA LYS A 198 16.45 -7.05 12.53
C LYS A 198 16.03 -5.74 11.88
N LEU A 199 15.17 -5.81 10.88
CA LEU A 199 14.69 -4.65 10.13
C LEU A 199 13.78 -3.75 10.98
N ILE A 200 13.01 -4.33 11.90
CA ILE A 200 12.03 -3.62 12.73
C ILE A 200 12.66 -2.95 13.96
N LYS A 201 13.74 -3.51 14.47
CA LYS A 201 14.51 -2.91 15.58
C LYS A 201 15.26 -1.65 15.15
#